data_9bea622b0e45fc10c30ead491b38fef6
#
_entry.id   9bea622b0e45fc10c30ead491b38fef6
#
_cell.length_a   1.000
_cell.length_b   1.000
_cell.length_c   1.000
_cell.angle_alpha   90.00
_cell.angle_beta   90.00
_cell.angle_gamma   90.00
#
_symmetry.space_group_name_H-M   'P 1'
#
loop_
_entity.id
_entity.type
_entity.pdbx_description
1 polymer ?
#
loop_
_entity_poly.entity_id
_entity_poly.type
_entity_poly.pdbx_seq_one_letter_code
_entity_poly.pdbx_strand_id
1 'polypeptide(L)'
;MQTSDSIVIIPTYNERENIENIIRAVFGLEKTFHILIIEDGSPDGTAAIVKTLQQEFPDRLFMIERKGKLGLGTAYITGFKWALEHSYEYIFEMDADFSHNPNDLPRLYEACAVQGGDV
;
A
#
# COMPACT_ATOMS: atom_id res chain seq x y z
N MET A 1 -1.89 12.51 -14.96
CA MET A 1 -2.08 12.11 -13.55
C MET A 1 -2.92 10.85 -13.49
N GLN A 2 -2.44 9.84 -12.77
CA GLN A 2 -3.21 8.63 -12.52
C GLN A 2 -4.17 8.89 -11.37
N THR A 3 -5.40 8.45 -11.52
CA THR A 3 -6.39 8.57 -10.44
C THR A 3 -6.92 7.19 -10.07
N SER A 4 -7.29 7.01 -8.82
CA SER A 4 -7.92 5.79 -8.34
C SER A 4 -8.78 6.09 -7.14
N ASP A 5 -9.88 5.35 -7.01
CA ASP A 5 -10.72 5.39 -5.81
C ASP A 5 -10.19 4.48 -4.71
N SER A 6 -9.13 3.71 -4.98
CA SER A 6 -8.67 2.63 -4.12
C SER A 6 -7.20 2.78 -3.78
N ILE A 7 -6.87 2.56 -2.51
CA ILE A 7 -5.49 2.57 -2.04
C ILE A 7 -5.23 1.33 -1.17
N VAL A 8 -4.01 0.80 -1.29
CA VAL A 8 -3.57 -0.34 -0.49
C VAL A 8 -2.51 0.15 0.50
N ILE A 9 -2.76 -0.06 1.77
CA ILE A 9 -1.83 0.29 2.84
C ILE A 9 -0.93 -0.91 3.12
N ILE A 10 0.37 -0.71 2.98
CA ILE A 10 1.37 -1.77 3.17
C ILE A 10 2.39 -1.32 4.21
N PRO A 11 2.30 -1.83 5.44
CA PRO A 11 3.33 -1.56 6.45
C PRO A 11 4.61 -2.29 6.10
N THR A 12 5.76 -1.66 6.30
CA THR A 12 7.05 -2.29 6.03
C THR A 12 8.01 -2.12 7.19
N TYR A 13 8.74 -3.20 7.47
CA TYR A 13 9.91 -3.19 8.32
C TYR A 13 10.82 -4.33 7.87
N ASN A 14 12.00 -4.00 7.32
CA ASN A 14 12.94 -5.00 6.78
C ASN A 14 12.31 -5.88 5.70
N GLU A 15 11.69 -5.25 4.71
CA GLU A 15 11.04 -5.94 3.60
C GLU A 15 11.81 -5.75 2.27
N ARG A 16 13.11 -5.50 2.36
CA ARG A 16 13.95 -5.24 1.19
C ARG A 16 13.80 -6.30 0.09
N GLU A 17 13.68 -7.57 0.47
CA GLU A 17 13.62 -8.66 -0.49
C GLU A 17 12.29 -8.72 -1.24
N ASN A 18 11.21 -8.26 -0.62
CA ASN A 18 9.87 -8.41 -1.17
C ASN A 18 9.25 -7.13 -1.69
N ILE A 19 9.71 -5.96 -1.20
CA ILE A 19 8.96 -4.72 -1.41
C ILE A 19 8.79 -4.33 -2.88
N GLU A 20 9.82 -4.47 -3.67
CA GLU A 20 9.72 -4.14 -5.09
C GLU A 20 8.74 -5.06 -5.80
N ASN A 21 8.84 -6.37 -5.55
CA ASN A 21 7.99 -7.35 -6.21
C ASN A 21 6.52 -7.15 -5.86
N ILE A 22 6.22 -6.83 -4.60
CA ILE A 22 4.83 -6.65 -4.18
C ILE A 22 4.25 -5.35 -4.75
N ILE A 23 5.03 -4.29 -4.81
CA ILE A 23 4.60 -3.04 -5.43
C ILE A 23 4.30 -3.25 -6.91
N ARG A 24 5.18 -3.91 -7.63
CA ARG A 24 4.98 -4.18 -9.05
C ARG A 24 3.80 -5.11 -9.30
N ALA A 25 3.59 -6.10 -8.42
CA ALA A 25 2.44 -7.00 -8.54
C ALA A 25 1.12 -6.26 -8.40
N VAL A 26 1.02 -5.33 -7.45
CA VAL A 26 -0.19 -4.53 -7.27
C VAL A 26 -0.41 -3.61 -8.47
N PHE A 27 0.62 -2.93 -8.93
CA PHE A 27 0.49 -2.02 -10.07
C PHE A 27 0.28 -2.74 -11.40
N GLY A 28 0.59 -4.04 -11.47
CA GLY A 28 0.34 -4.85 -12.66
C GLY A 28 -1.08 -5.35 -12.81
N LEU A 29 -1.94 -5.15 -11.81
CA LEU A 29 -3.33 -5.56 -11.88
C LEU A 29 -4.10 -4.69 -12.88
N GLU A 30 -5.19 -5.24 -13.46
CA GLU A 30 -6.02 -4.48 -14.39
C GLU A 30 -6.62 -3.24 -13.74
N LYS A 31 -7.16 -3.40 -12.54
CA LYS A 31 -7.66 -2.28 -11.75
C LYS A 31 -6.50 -1.43 -11.27
N THR A 32 -6.59 -0.12 -11.41
CA THR A 32 -5.58 0.80 -10.90
C THR A 32 -5.76 0.97 -9.40
N PHE A 33 -4.79 0.50 -8.63
CA PHE A 33 -4.69 0.75 -7.19
C PHE A 33 -3.54 1.71 -6.94
N HIS A 34 -3.71 2.61 -5.98
CA HIS A 34 -2.58 3.35 -5.44
C HIS A 34 -2.02 2.58 -4.24
N ILE A 35 -0.81 2.89 -3.84
CA ILE A 35 -0.16 2.23 -2.71
C ILE A 35 0.37 3.29 -1.74
N LEU A 36 0.12 3.06 -0.46
CA LEU A 36 0.74 3.84 0.62
C LEU A 36 1.60 2.90 1.46
N ILE A 37 2.89 3.15 1.46
CA ILE A 37 3.83 2.40 2.29
C ILE A 37 3.98 3.13 3.63
N ILE A 38 3.81 2.42 4.73
CA ILE A 38 4.12 2.93 6.07
C ILE A 38 5.44 2.30 6.48
N GLU A 39 6.52 3.05 6.32
CA GLU A 39 7.89 2.55 6.49
C GLU A 39 8.37 2.84 7.90
N ASP A 40 8.64 1.79 8.68
CA ASP A 40 8.96 1.89 10.10
C ASP A 40 10.46 1.86 10.39
N GLY A 41 11.23 2.64 9.65
CA GLY A 41 12.65 2.82 9.94
C GLY A 41 13.49 1.58 9.65
N SER A 42 13.22 0.86 8.56
CA SER A 42 13.95 -0.34 8.19
C SER A 42 15.45 -0.06 8.04
N PRO A 43 16.32 -0.79 8.75
CA PRO A 43 17.76 -0.61 8.57
C PRO A 43 18.33 -1.27 7.32
N ASP A 44 17.54 -2.10 6.62
CA ASP A 44 18.00 -2.88 5.46
C ASP A 44 17.95 -2.14 4.13
N GLY A 45 17.49 -0.89 4.10
CA GLY A 45 17.40 -0.12 2.87
C GLY A 45 16.03 -0.17 2.17
N THR A 46 15.01 -0.70 2.83
CA THR A 46 13.66 -0.77 2.26
C THR A 46 13.18 0.60 1.78
N ALA A 47 13.37 1.65 2.58
CA ALA A 47 12.91 2.99 2.21
C ALA A 47 13.56 3.50 0.93
N ALA A 48 14.84 3.22 0.74
CA ALA A 48 15.56 3.65 -0.46
C ALA A 48 14.98 2.99 -1.72
N ILE A 49 14.60 1.73 -1.63
CA ILE A 49 13.96 1.02 -2.74
C ILE A 49 12.62 1.66 -3.08
N VAL A 50 11.81 1.97 -2.07
CA VAL A 50 10.52 2.61 -2.28
C VAL A 50 10.69 3.99 -2.92
N LYS A 51 11.68 4.78 -2.48
CA LYS A 51 11.93 6.09 -3.07
C LYS A 51 12.32 6.00 -4.55
N THR A 52 13.09 4.99 -4.92
CA THR A 52 13.43 4.75 -6.33
C THR A 52 12.18 4.41 -7.13
N LEU A 53 11.32 3.55 -6.58
CA LEU A 53 10.07 3.17 -7.24
C LEU A 53 9.09 4.34 -7.34
N GLN A 54 9.11 5.29 -6.42
CA GLN A 54 8.27 6.48 -6.51
C GLN A 54 8.61 7.31 -7.75
N GLN A 55 9.86 7.29 -8.21
CA GLN A 55 10.24 7.97 -9.44
C GLN A 55 9.67 7.29 -10.67
N GLU A 56 9.50 5.98 -10.61
CA GLU A 56 8.90 5.20 -11.69
C GLU A 56 7.38 5.31 -11.68
N PHE A 57 6.78 5.41 -10.52
CA PHE A 57 5.32 5.46 -10.34
C PHE A 57 4.89 6.74 -9.63
N PRO A 58 5.14 7.91 -10.24
CA PRO A 58 4.71 9.17 -9.61
C PRO A 58 3.18 9.22 -9.53
N ASP A 59 2.66 9.85 -8.49
CA ASP A 59 1.21 10.00 -8.25
C ASP A 59 0.47 8.69 -7.94
N ARG A 60 1.18 7.57 -7.80
CA ARG A 60 0.56 6.27 -7.50
C ARG A 60 1.16 5.59 -6.28
N LEU A 61 2.43 5.86 -5.98
CA LEU A 61 3.15 5.27 -4.86
C LEU A 61 3.50 6.35 -3.85
N PHE A 62 2.99 6.19 -2.64
CA PHE A 62 3.20 7.14 -1.55
C PHE A 62 3.86 6.44 -0.37
N MET A 63 4.59 7.18 0.44
CA MET A 63 5.26 6.62 1.61
C MET A 63 5.23 7.60 2.77
N ILE A 64 4.93 7.06 3.95
CA ILE A 64 5.12 7.76 5.22
C ILE A 64 6.25 7.03 5.95
N GLU A 65 7.33 7.77 6.27
CA GLU A 65 8.43 7.21 7.05
C GLU A 65 8.22 7.54 8.51
N ARG A 66 8.22 6.51 9.36
CA ARG A 66 8.12 6.69 10.81
C ARG A 66 9.45 6.35 11.46
N LYS A 67 9.65 6.84 12.66
CA LYS A 67 10.88 6.55 13.40
C LYS A 67 10.71 5.25 14.16
N GLY A 68 11.40 4.19 13.72
CA GLY A 68 11.40 2.92 14.40
C GLY A 68 10.11 2.13 14.22
N LYS A 69 10.11 0.92 14.76
CA LYS A 69 9.00 -0.01 14.63
C LYS A 69 7.95 0.29 15.71
N LEU A 70 6.90 0.96 15.33
CA LEU A 70 5.85 1.42 16.25
C LEU A 70 4.67 0.46 16.37
N GLY A 71 4.71 -0.68 15.65
CA GLY A 71 3.66 -1.67 15.71
C GLY A 71 2.72 -1.64 14.51
N LEU A 72 2.21 -2.81 14.16
CA LEU A 72 1.39 -3.00 12.97
C LEU A 72 0.06 -2.24 13.05
N GLY A 73 -0.60 -2.30 14.21
CA GLY A 73 -1.87 -1.61 14.38
C GLY A 73 -1.76 -0.10 14.20
N THR A 74 -0.70 0.51 14.72
CA THR A 74 -0.50 1.96 14.56
C THR A 74 -0.16 2.31 13.11
N ALA A 75 0.49 1.39 12.38
CA ALA A 75 0.77 1.60 10.96
C ALA A 75 -0.52 1.70 10.16
N TYR A 76 -1.45 0.80 10.39
CA TYR A 76 -2.74 0.82 9.70
C TYR A 76 -3.55 2.06 10.06
N ILE A 77 -3.57 2.46 11.32
CA ILE A 77 -4.27 3.68 11.74
C ILE A 77 -3.70 4.90 11.03
N THR A 78 -2.37 5.02 10.98
CA THR A 78 -1.70 6.11 10.28
C THR A 78 -2.09 6.14 8.81
N GLY A 79 -2.07 4.97 8.17
CA GLY A 79 -2.44 4.86 6.76
C GLY A 79 -3.91 5.19 6.50
N PHE A 80 -4.81 4.73 7.36
CA PHE A 80 -6.23 5.03 7.25
C PHE A 80 -6.50 6.53 7.30
N LYS A 81 -5.90 7.21 8.27
CA LYS A 81 -6.08 8.67 8.41
C LYS A 81 -5.59 9.39 7.17
N TRP A 82 -4.43 9.01 6.67
CA TRP A 82 -3.88 9.60 5.46
C TRP A 82 -4.80 9.38 4.27
N ALA A 83 -5.32 8.16 4.10
CA ALA A 83 -6.18 7.82 2.99
C ALA A 83 -7.50 8.58 3.05
N LEU A 84 -8.09 8.73 4.22
CA LEU A 84 -9.31 9.52 4.39
C LEU A 84 -9.09 10.99 4.03
N GLU A 85 -7.95 11.55 4.43
CA GLU A 85 -7.59 12.94 4.09
C GLU A 85 -7.41 13.13 2.59
N HIS A 86 -7.05 12.06 1.87
CA HIS A 86 -6.82 12.11 0.42
C HIS A 86 -8.00 11.60 -0.39
N SER A 87 -9.15 11.43 0.24
CA SER A 87 -10.45 11.15 -0.41
C SER A 87 -10.52 9.80 -1.13
N TYR A 88 -9.83 8.79 -0.65
CA TYR A 88 -9.99 7.44 -1.16
C TYR A 88 -11.30 6.83 -0.65
N GLU A 89 -12.04 6.17 -1.53
CA GLU A 89 -13.30 5.52 -1.17
C GLU A 89 -13.08 4.10 -0.64
N TYR A 90 -12.08 3.41 -1.16
CA TYR A 90 -11.80 2.03 -0.80
C TYR A 90 -10.38 1.92 -0.29
N ILE A 91 -10.24 1.40 0.92
CA ILE A 91 -8.94 1.30 1.59
C ILE A 91 -8.70 -0.16 1.92
N PHE A 92 -7.62 -0.72 1.39
CA PHE A 92 -7.23 -2.11 1.60
C PHE A 92 -5.97 -2.18 2.42
N GLU A 93 -5.78 -3.26 3.14
CA GLU A 93 -4.59 -3.54 3.93
C GLU A 93 -3.92 -4.79 3.41
N MET A 94 -2.60 -4.79 3.29
CA MET A 94 -1.85 -5.94 2.81
C MET A 94 -0.47 -5.96 3.44
N ASP A 95 -0.01 -7.17 3.82
CA ASP A 95 1.34 -7.33 4.33
C ASP A 95 2.36 -7.38 3.19
N ALA A 96 3.57 -6.90 3.47
CA ALA A 96 4.63 -6.80 2.47
C ALA A 96 5.38 -8.11 2.22
N ASP A 97 5.07 -9.16 2.93
CA ASP A 97 5.78 -10.44 2.89
C ASP A 97 5.12 -11.51 2.00
N PHE A 98 4.17 -11.11 1.15
CA PHE A 98 3.38 -12.01 0.32
C PHE A 98 2.50 -12.99 1.09
N SER A 99 2.22 -12.75 2.39
CA SER A 99 1.24 -13.55 3.12
C SER A 99 -0.17 -13.35 2.57
N HIS A 100 -0.42 -12.22 1.90
CA HIS A 100 -1.63 -11.98 1.12
C HIS A 100 -1.28 -12.00 -0.37
N ASN A 101 -2.18 -12.55 -1.19
CA ASN A 101 -1.98 -12.58 -2.64
C ASN A 101 -2.50 -11.28 -3.26
N PRO A 102 -1.65 -10.46 -3.91
CA PRO A 102 -2.11 -9.23 -4.55
C PRO A 102 -3.24 -9.46 -5.56
N ASN A 103 -3.32 -10.63 -6.17
CA ASN A 103 -4.38 -10.96 -7.12
C ASN A 103 -5.77 -11.01 -6.48
N ASP A 104 -5.86 -11.04 -5.15
CA ASP A 104 -7.15 -10.98 -4.46
C ASP A 104 -7.72 -9.56 -4.38
N LEU A 105 -6.91 -8.52 -4.62
CA LEU A 105 -7.36 -7.14 -4.52
C LEU A 105 -8.52 -6.80 -5.45
N PRO A 106 -8.49 -7.17 -6.75
CA PRO A 106 -9.64 -6.89 -7.61
C PRO A 106 -10.93 -7.53 -7.13
N ARG A 107 -10.85 -8.75 -6.60
CA ARG A 107 -12.02 -9.45 -6.08
C ARG A 107 -12.57 -8.75 -4.83
N LEU A 108 -11.70 -8.29 -3.95
CA LEU A 108 -12.11 -7.54 -2.76
C LEU A 108 -12.74 -6.20 -3.15
N TYR A 109 -12.15 -5.51 -4.12
CA TYR A 109 -12.72 -4.27 -4.63
C TYR A 109 -14.13 -4.49 -5.17
N GLU A 110 -14.30 -5.53 -5.97
CA GLU A 110 -15.59 -5.81 -6.59
C GLU A 110 -16.65 -6.14 -5.55
N ALA A 111 -16.29 -6.89 -4.51
CA ALA A 111 -17.19 -7.20 -3.41
C ALA A 111 -17.66 -5.92 -2.69
N CYS A 112 -16.78 -4.96 -2.49
CA CYS A 112 -17.12 -3.70 -1.82
C CYS A 112 -17.92 -2.77 -2.73
N ALA A 113 -17.49 -2.61 -3.98
CA ALA A 113 -18.04 -1.61 -4.89
C ALA A 113 -19.35 -2.06 -5.52
N VAL A 114 -19.44 -3.32 -5.92
CA VAL A 114 -20.60 -3.85 -6.64
C VAL A 114 -21.70 -4.30 -5.68
N GLN A 115 -21.32 -4.98 -4.60
CA GLN A 115 -22.27 -5.52 -3.64
C GLN A 115 -22.63 -4.54 -2.52
N GLY A 116 -21.97 -3.37 -2.51
CA GLY A 116 -22.21 -2.37 -1.48
C GLY A 116 -21.79 -2.82 -0.09
N GLY A 117 -20.87 -3.78 -0.01
CA GLY A 117 -20.43 -4.33 1.25
C GLY A 117 -19.50 -3.37 1.99
N ASP A 118 -19.70 -3.26 3.29
CA ASP A 118 -18.77 -2.62 4.18
C ASP A 118 -17.72 -3.64 4.61
N VAL A 119 -16.49 -3.25 4.54
CA VAL A 119 -15.40 -4.16 4.92
C VAL A 119 -14.63 -3.58 6.09
#